data_d12437e0b991a3757f73e307683d4012
#
_entry.id   d12437e0b991a3757f73e307683d4012
#
_cell.length_a   1.000
_cell.length_b   1.000
_cell.length_c   1.000
_cell.angle_alpha   90.00
_cell.angle_beta   90.00
_cell.angle_gamma   90.00
#
_symmetry.space_group_name_H-M   'P 1'
#
loop_
_entity.id
_entity.type
_entity.pdbx_description
1 polymer ?
#
loop_
_entity_poly.entity_id
_entity_poly.type
_entity_poly.pdbx_seq_one_letter_code
_entity_poly.pdbx_strand_id
1 'polypeptide(L)'
;MKRLLAFSVAALCLPALMLAQPSDGSKQVEYQFTTVKANPITSVKNQFRSGTCWCFSSLGFLESEAIRLNNIKDTTLYPDFSEMFVVSHSYQDRAEKYVRLDGKLNFGAGSECNDVLYVAKHYGLVPQGVMPGLNYGTELPVHGELDALAAAYVKVITSNPNRVLSTAWKKGFQGIMDAYLGECPTEFTYNGVKYTPESYRDSYKINPDDYVSLTSYTHHPFYEKFALEISDNWRWEQDWNVPIDEFMAALDNALENGFTVAWGTDVSEKGFTRDGLGILYKEQVKKTSGSDQERWVGKSEEKNDEPQAPEEEVADQEYRQKGYD
;
A
#
# COMPACT_ATOMS: atom_id res chain seq x y z
N MET A 1 -62.44 19.37 18.28
CA MET A 1 -61.18 19.40 19.04
C MET A 1 -60.68 17.97 19.23
N LYS A 2 -59.75 17.53 18.42
CA LYS A 2 -59.05 16.22 18.58
C LYS A 2 -57.57 16.53 18.76
N ARG A 3 -57.02 16.20 19.93
CA ARG A 3 -55.62 16.37 20.26
C ARG A 3 -54.84 15.17 19.67
N LEU A 4 -53.88 15.43 18.79
CA LEU A 4 -52.89 14.47 18.39
C LEU A 4 -51.77 14.46 19.46
N LEU A 5 -51.54 13.31 20.05
CA LEU A 5 -50.31 13.02 20.83
C LEU A 5 -49.23 12.55 19.85
N ALA A 6 -48.15 13.29 19.80
CA ALA A 6 -46.91 12.84 19.09
C ALA A 6 -46.08 11.99 20.05
N PHE A 7 -45.88 10.72 19.72
CA PHE A 7 -44.91 9.87 20.39
C PHE A 7 -43.57 10.03 19.70
N SER A 8 -42.63 10.60 20.43
CA SER A 8 -41.20 10.59 20.02
C SER A 8 -40.60 9.23 20.36
N VAL A 9 -40.28 8.46 19.33
CA VAL A 9 -39.49 7.25 19.47
C VAL A 9 -38.01 7.67 19.43
N ALA A 10 -37.34 7.65 20.57
CA ALA A 10 -35.92 7.77 20.64
C ALA A 10 -35.30 6.44 20.19
N ALA A 11 -34.71 6.43 19.00
CA ALA A 11 -33.93 5.30 18.53
C ALA A 11 -32.57 5.29 19.27
N LEU A 12 -32.41 4.38 20.23
CA LEU A 12 -31.10 4.02 20.77
C LEU A 12 -30.34 3.26 19.68
N CYS A 13 -29.36 3.91 19.09
CA CYS A 13 -28.34 3.22 18.30
C CYS A 13 -27.41 2.47 19.25
N LEU A 14 -27.68 1.19 19.47
CA LEU A 14 -26.71 0.25 19.97
C LEU A 14 -25.73 -0.08 18.83
N PRO A 15 -24.40 -0.09 19.07
CA PRO A 15 -23.48 -0.59 18.08
C PRO A 15 -23.79 -2.07 17.86
N ALA A 16 -24.18 -2.42 16.65
CA ALA A 16 -24.31 -3.82 16.25
C ALA A 16 -22.91 -4.44 16.21
N LEU A 17 -22.59 -5.24 17.23
CA LEU A 17 -21.52 -6.23 17.09
C LEU A 17 -21.94 -7.19 15.96
N MET A 18 -21.34 -7.06 14.81
CA MET A 18 -21.42 -8.10 13.78
C MET A 18 -20.62 -9.31 14.27
N LEU A 19 -21.32 -10.23 14.88
CA LEU A 19 -20.81 -11.59 15.11
C LEU A 19 -20.80 -12.29 13.75
N ALA A 20 -19.63 -12.47 13.16
CA ALA A 20 -19.47 -13.38 12.04
C ALA A 20 -19.79 -14.79 12.53
N GLN A 21 -20.77 -15.46 11.88
CA GLN A 21 -21.10 -16.84 12.21
C GLN A 21 -20.05 -17.79 11.63
N PRO A 22 -19.51 -18.73 12.39
CA PRO A 22 -18.54 -19.70 11.92
C PRO A 22 -19.22 -20.80 11.10
N SER A 23 -18.62 -21.08 9.96
CA SER A 23 -18.90 -22.28 9.18
C SER A 23 -17.81 -23.29 9.47
N ASP A 24 -17.86 -23.98 10.53
CA ASP A 24 -17.32 -25.32 10.79
C ASP A 24 -17.07 -25.49 12.29
N GLY A 25 -17.27 -26.69 12.83
CA GLY A 25 -17.26 -27.01 14.25
C GLY A 25 -15.92 -26.94 14.99
N SER A 26 -15.01 -26.06 14.60
CA SER A 26 -13.80 -25.73 15.35
C SER A 26 -14.13 -24.73 16.46
N LYS A 27 -13.64 -24.97 17.67
CA LYS A 27 -13.73 -24.01 18.78
C LYS A 27 -13.13 -22.68 18.31
N GLN A 28 -13.96 -21.66 18.16
CA GLN A 28 -13.46 -20.29 17.94
C GLN A 28 -12.65 -19.87 19.16
N VAL A 29 -11.38 -19.54 18.93
CA VAL A 29 -10.59 -18.85 19.93
C VAL A 29 -11.02 -17.38 19.85
N GLU A 30 -11.65 -16.87 20.89
CA GLU A 30 -12.03 -15.46 20.98
C GLU A 30 -10.79 -14.68 21.44
N TYR A 31 -10.18 -13.95 20.50
CA TYR A 31 -9.05 -13.09 20.84
C TYR A 31 -9.56 -11.80 21.51
N GLN A 32 -8.95 -11.44 22.64
CA GLN A 32 -9.24 -10.18 23.32
C GLN A 32 -8.10 -9.19 23.06
N PHE A 33 -8.44 -8.05 22.49
CA PHE A 33 -7.48 -7.00 22.20
C PHE A 33 -7.66 -5.82 23.17
N THR A 34 -6.53 -5.27 23.63
CA THR A 34 -6.50 -4.00 24.34
C THR A 34 -5.79 -2.98 23.47
N THR A 35 -6.47 -1.86 23.19
CA THR A 35 -5.85 -0.77 22.42
C THR A 35 -4.81 -0.08 23.28
N VAL A 36 -3.53 -0.20 22.91
CA VAL A 36 -2.42 0.48 23.57
C VAL A 36 -2.28 1.90 23.03
N LYS A 37 -2.32 2.05 21.70
CA LYS A 37 -2.22 3.34 21.02
C LYS A 37 -3.12 3.36 19.80
N ALA A 38 -3.77 4.47 19.54
CA ALA A 38 -4.53 4.72 18.31
C ALA A 38 -4.12 6.08 17.75
N ASN A 39 -3.50 6.07 16.58
CA ASN A 39 -3.17 7.29 15.85
C ASN A 39 -4.27 7.59 14.84
N PRO A 40 -4.52 8.88 14.51
CA PRO A 40 -5.53 9.24 13.52
C PRO A 40 -5.21 8.64 12.15
N ILE A 41 -6.18 7.98 11.56
CA ILE A 41 -6.13 7.42 10.21
C ILE A 41 -7.40 7.78 9.44
N THR A 42 -7.33 7.78 8.13
CA THR A 42 -8.49 7.86 7.24
C THR A 42 -9.20 6.51 7.17
N SER A 43 -10.37 6.45 6.53
CA SER A 43 -11.11 5.20 6.34
C SER A 43 -10.32 4.23 5.46
N VAL A 44 -10.45 2.93 5.74
CA VAL A 44 -9.87 1.87 4.90
C VAL A 44 -10.51 1.93 3.52
N LYS A 45 -9.66 1.99 2.49
CA LYS A 45 -10.06 2.03 1.09
C LYS A 45 -9.95 0.65 0.44
N ASN A 46 -10.76 0.39 -0.57
CA ASN A 46 -10.80 -0.89 -1.26
C ASN A 46 -10.15 -0.80 -2.65
N GLN A 47 -8.94 -1.34 -2.79
CA GLN A 47 -8.27 -1.43 -4.09
C GLN A 47 -8.93 -2.43 -5.05
N PHE A 48 -9.78 -3.30 -4.56
CA PHE A 48 -10.50 -4.36 -5.27
C PHE A 48 -9.57 -5.21 -6.17
N ARG A 49 -9.74 -5.14 -7.50
CA ARG A 49 -8.98 -5.93 -8.47
C ARG A 49 -7.91 -5.09 -9.19
N SER A 50 -7.17 -4.31 -8.45
CA SER A 50 -5.98 -3.63 -8.93
C SER A 50 -4.75 -4.13 -8.17
N GLY A 51 -3.61 -4.20 -8.80
CA GLY A 51 -2.34 -4.55 -8.16
C GLY A 51 -1.67 -3.33 -7.51
N THR A 52 -2.46 -2.42 -6.91
CA THR A 52 -2.00 -1.10 -6.45
C THR A 52 -2.01 -0.94 -4.93
N CYS A 53 -1.89 -2.04 -4.17
CA CYS A 53 -1.85 -2.03 -2.70
C CYS A 53 -0.79 -1.08 -2.15
N TRP A 54 0.38 -1.04 -2.76
CA TRP A 54 1.46 -0.12 -2.44
C TRP A 54 1.01 1.36 -2.44
N CYS A 55 0.16 1.74 -3.38
CA CYS A 55 -0.34 3.11 -3.50
C CYS A 55 -1.39 3.42 -2.43
N PHE A 56 -2.37 2.52 -2.23
CA PHE A 56 -3.43 2.69 -1.24
C PHE A 56 -2.87 2.77 0.18
N SER A 57 -1.93 1.89 0.54
CA SER A 57 -1.33 1.88 1.88
C SER A 57 -0.47 3.13 2.12
N SER A 58 0.34 3.52 1.16
CA SER A 58 1.24 4.67 1.31
C SER A 58 0.51 6.01 1.26
N LEU A 59 -0.58 6.14 0.49
CA LEU A 59 -1.42 7.34 0.56
C LEU A 59 -2.17 7.41 1.88
N GLY A 60 -2.68 6.30 2.42
CA GLY A 60 -3.25 6.27 3.76
C GLY A 60 -2.27 6.72 4.84
N PHE A 61 -0.99 6.36 4.69
CA PHE A 61 0.10 6.88 5.53
C PHE A 61 0.27 8.41 5.37
N LEU A 62 0.35 8.93 4.14
CA LEU A 62 0.49 10.36 3.89
C LEU A 62 -0.75 11.16 4.34
N GLU A 63 -1.93 10.60 4.25
CA GLU A 63 -3.17 11.18 4.79
C GLU A 63 -3.10 11.31 6.32
N SER A 64 -2.60 10.29 7.01
CA SER A 64 -2.35 10.35 8.45
C SER A 64 -1.32 11.40 8.82
N GLU A 65 -0.26 11.52 8.04
CA GLU A 65 0.75 12.57 8.21
C GLU A 65 0.15 13.97 7.98
N ALA A 66 -0.67 14.16 6.96
CA ALA A 66 -1.38 15.41 6.73
C ALA A 66 -2.26 15.81 7.93
N ILE A 67 -2.98 14.83 8.52
CA ILE A 67 -3.79 15.04 9.72
C ILE A 67 -2.89 15.48 10.90
N ARG A 68 -1.80 14.78 11.12
CA ARG A 68 -0.84 15.05 12.20
C ARG A 68 -0.17 16.43 12.05
N LEU A 69 0.41 16.73 10.88
CA LEU A 69 1.14 17.96 10.58
C LEU A 69 0.26 19.22 10.69
N ASN A 70 -1.03 19.09 10.37
CA ASN A 70 -1.99 20.19 10.43
C ASN A 70 -2.88 20.15 11.66
N ASN A 71 -2.67 19.18 12.56
CA ASN A 71 -3.45 19.00 13.78
C ASN A 71 -4.97 18.97 13.50
N ILE A 72 -5.40 18.29 12.44
CA ILE A 72 -6.80 18.21 12.04
C ILE A 72 -7.55 17.32 13.05
N LYS A 73 -8.58 17.87 13.69
CA LYS A 73 -9.38 17.16 14.68
C LYS A 73 -10.76 16.76 14.15
N ASP A 74 -11.26 17.51 13.18
CA ASP A 74 -12.53 17.22 12.53
C ASP A 74 -12.34 16.20 11.42
N THR A 75 -12.89 15.01 11.58
CA THR A 75 -12.77 13.92 10.62
C THR A 75 -13.40 14.23 9.25
N THR A 76 -14.30 15.21 9.18
CA THR A 76 -14.88 15.67 7.90
C THR A 76 -13.91 16.46 7.04
N LEU A 77 -12.79 16.90 7.63
CA LEU A 77 -11.71 17.63 6.97
C LEU A 77 -10.49 16.77 6.68
N TYR A 78 -10.57 15.47 6.92
CA TYR A 78 -9.49 14.55 6.62
C TYR A 78 -9.22 14.53 5.11
N PRO A 79 -7.96 14.53 4.70
CA PRO A 79 -7.61 14.43 3.29
C PRO A 79 -8.00 13.07 2.72
N ASP A 80 -8.26 13.06 1.42
CA ASP A 80 -8.51 11.88 0.62
C ASP A 80 -7.78 12.08 -0.70
N PHE A 81 -6.57 11.50 -0.80
CA PHE A 81 -5.69 11.66 -1.97
C PHE A 81 -6.02 10.64 -3.05
N SER A 82 -5.90 11.05 -4.30
CA SER A 82 -6.15 10.18 -5.44
C SER A 82 -5.04 9.15 -5.63
N GLU A 83 -5.39 7.88 -5.48
CA GLU A 83 -4.49 6.78 -5.81
C GLU A 83 -4.21 6.73 -7.31
N MET A 84 -5.20 7.01 -8.12
CA MET A 84 -5.08 6.86 -9.58
C MET A 84 -4.24 7.96 -10.22
N PHE A 85 -4.12 9.12 -9.60
CA PHE A 85 -3.13 10.13 -9.99
C PHE A 85 -1.71 9.59 -9.81
N VAL A 86 -1.44 8.98 -8.67
CA VAL A 86 -0.12 8.39 -8.36
C VAL A 86 0.16 7.20 -9.28
N VAL A 87 -0.80 6.31 -9.46
CA VAL A 87 -0.68 5.13 -10.35
C VAL A 87 -0.40 5.55 -11.78
N SER A 88 -1.11 6.56 -12.31
CA SER A 88 -0.92 7.05 -13.68
C SER A 88 0.51 7.54 -13.91
N HIS A 89 1.05 8.37 -13.01
CA HIS A 89 2.42 8.86 -13.09
C HIS A 89 3.44 7.73 -12.93
N SER A 90 3.23 6.83 -11.98
CA SER A 90 4.13 5.68 -11.76
C SER A 90 4.19 4.77 -13.00
N TYR A 91 3.05 4.48 -13.63
CA TYR A 91 3.01 3.66 -14.85
C TYR A 91 3.70 4.34 -16.03
N GLN A 92 3.55 5.65 -16.19
CA GLN A 92 4.23 6.40 -17.26
C GLN A 92 5.75 6.41 -17.06
N ASP A 93 6.24 6.64 -15.85
CA ASP A 93 7.66 6.59 -15.52
C ASP A 93 8.24 5.18 -15.74
N ARG A 94 7.48 4.15 -15.30
CA ARG A 94 7.87 2.75 -15.48
C ARG A 94 7.93 2.35 -16.95
N ALA A 95 6.99 2.84 -17.76
CA ALA A 95 7.01 2.63 -19.21
C ALA A 95 8.26 3.25 -19.83
N GLU A 96 8.65 4.45 -19.43
CA GLU A 96 9.87 5.08 -19.91
C GLU A 96 11.11 4.27 -19.50
N LYS A 97 11.21 3.85 -18.25
CA LYS A 97 12.33 3.04 -17.77
C LYS A 97 12.40 1.68 -18.46
N TYR A 98 11.26 1.03 -18.66
CA TYR A 98 11.16 -0.24 -19.39
C TYR A 98 11.71 -0.10 -20.82
N VAL A 99 11.29 0.95 -21.54
CA VAL A 99 11.77 1.20 -22.90
C VAL A 99 13.27 1.53 -22.92
N ARG A 100 13.78 2.31 -21.97
CA ARG A 100 15.23 2.62 -21.86
C ARG A 100 16.08 1.40 -21.54
N LEU A 101 15.51 0.38 -20.91
CA LEU A 101 16.17 -0.87 -20.57
C LEU A 101 15.91 -1.99 -21.59
N ASP A 102 15.46 -1.65 -22.79
CA ASP A 102 15.15 -2.60 -23.86
C ASP A 102 14.21 -3.74 -23.43
N GLY A 103 13.23 -3.42 -22.58
CA GLY A 103 12.26 -4.38 -22.07
C GLY A 103 12.78 -5.31 -20.95
N LYS A 104 13.94 -5.02 -20.37
CA LYS A 104 14.55 -5.81 -19.30
C LYS A 104 14.21 -5.25 -17.91
N LEU A 105 13.00 -4.88 -17.72
CA LEU A 105 12.44 -4.44 -16.46
C LEU A 105 11.13 -5.17 -16.23
N ASN A 106 10.81 -5.51 -15.00
CA ASN A 106 9.46 -5.98 -14.69
C ASN A 106 8.43 -4.87 -14.99
N PHE A 107 7.46 -5.15 -15.83
CA PHE A 107 6.35 -4.23 -16.12
C PHE A 107 5.05 -4.85 -15.62
N GLY A 108 4.62 -4.46 -14.44
CA GLY A 108 3.43 -4.97 -13.77
C GLY A 108 2.79 -3.89 -12.90
N ALA A 109 1.74 -4.26 -12.19
CA ALA A 109 0.99 -3.35 -11.33
C ALA A 109 1.65 -3.06 -9.98
N GLY A 110 2.45 -4.01 -9.47
CA GLY A 110 3.14 -3.89 -8.19
C GLY A 110 4.24 -2.82 -8.20
N SER A 111 4.44 -2.17 -7.07
CA SER A 111 5.46 -1.14 -6.84
C SER A 111 5.74 -1.03 -5.34
N GLU A 112 6.63 -0.13 -4.95
CA GLU A 112 7.03 0.08 -3.56
C GLU A 112 6.43 1.35 -2.97
N CYS A 113 6.43 1.45 -1.63
CA CYS A 113 5.95 2.64 -0.93
C CYS A 113 6.73 3.90 -1.34
N ASN A 114 8.01 3.77 -1.65
CA ASN A 114 8.86 4.85 -2.13
C ASN A 114 8.37 5.48 -3.44
N ASP A 115 7.66 4.73 -4.29
CA ASP A 115 7.09 5.27 -5.53
C ASP A 115 6.04 6.35 -5.26
N VAL A 116 5.26 6.22 -4.19
CA VAL A 116 4.30 7.25 -3.79
C VAL A 116 5.02 8.53 -3.35
N LEU A 117 6.10 8.41 -2.57
CA LEU A 117 6.92 9.55 -2.16
C LEU A 117 7.57 10.22 -3.37
N TYR A 118 8.05 9.40 -4.32
CA TYR A 118 8.61 9.92 -5.58
C TYR A 118 7.58 10.72 -6.37
N VAL A 119 6.39 10.18 -6.59
CA VAL A 119 5.32 10.87 -7.32
C VAL A 119 4.88 12.12 -6.56
N ALA A 120 4.68 12.03 -5.25
CA ALA A 120 4.34 13.19 -4.44
C ALA A 120 5.40 14.30 -4.53
N LYS A 121 6.68 13.94 -4.62
CA LYS A 121 7.79 14.88 -4.76
C LYS A 121 7.82 15.57 -6.12
N HIS A 122 7.70 14.81 -7.19
CA HIS A 122 7.96 15.28 -8.56
C HIS A 122 6.71 15.74 -9.30
N TYR A 123 5.54 15.26 -8.91
CA TYR A 123 4.26 15.54 -9.58
C TYR A 123 3.20 16.11 -8.64
N GLY A 124 3.44 16.10 -7.33
CA GLY A 124 2.47 16.56 -6.33
C GLY A 124 1.41 15.53 -5.96
N LEU A 125 0.30 15.99 -5.41
CA LEU A 125 -0.87 15.20 -5.04
C LEU A 125 -2.15 15.91 -5.48
N VAL A 126 -3.21 15.16 -5.68
CA VAL A 126 -4.55 15.70 -5.97
C VAL A 126 -5.60 15.01 -5.10
N PRO A 127 -6.73 15.66 -4.80
CA PRO A 127 -7.80 15.00 -4.05
C PRO A 127 -8.48 13.92 -4.90
N GLN A 128 -8.94 12.84 -4.26
CA GLN A 128 -9.67 11.74 -4.89
C GLN A 128 -10.88 12.21 -5.72
N GLY A 129 -11.59 13.22 -5.23
CA GLY A 129 -12.74 13.78 -5.96
C GLY A 129 -12.39 14.50 -7.26
N VAL A 130 -11.12 14.87 -7.48
CA VAL A 130 -10.64 15.49 -8.73
C VAL A 130 -10.24 14.44 -9.76
N MET A 131 -9.64 13.34 -9.32
CA MET A 131 -9.24 12.26 -10.22
C MET A 131 -9.57 10.89 -9.60
N PRO A 132 -10.84 10.46 -9.67
CA PRO A 132 -11.25 9.16 -9.11
C PRO A 132 -10.69 7.95 -9.88
N GLY A 133 -10.33 8.11 -11.16
CA GLY A 133 -9.65 7.10 -11.96
C GLY A 133 -10.47 5.87 -12.32
N LEU A 134 -11.79 6.01 -12.51
CA LEU A 134 -12.73 4.90 -12.76
C LEU A 134 -13.45 5.03 -14.11
N ASN A 135 -12.71 5.37 -15.18
CA ASN A 135 -13.32 5.67 -16.49
C ASN A 135 -13.74 4.42 -17.28
N TYR A 136 -13.61 3.24 -16.71
CA TYR A 136 -13.90 1.95 -17.35
C TYR A 136 -15.22 1.30 -16.89
N GLY A 137 -16.12 2.07 -16.28
CA GLY A 137 -17.51 1.67 -16.03
C GLY A 137 -17.74 0.80 -14.78
N THR A 138 -16.80 0.73 -13.85
CA THR A 138 -16.96 0.07 -12.54
C THR A 138 -16.89 1.08 -11.41
N GLU A 139 -17.48 0.76 -10.26
CA GLU A 139 -17.43 1.60 -9.06
C GLU A 139 -16.17 1.37 -8.23
N LEU A 140 -15.44 0.30 -8.49
CA LEU A 140 -14.19 -0.06 -7.82
C LEU A 140 -13.09 -0.34 -8.84
N PRO A 141 -11.81 -0.21 -8.48
CA PRO A 141 -10.69 -0.43 -9.39
C PRO A 141 -10.65 -1.85 -9.96
N VAL A 142 -10.61 -1.96 -11.30
CA VAL A 142 -10.46 -3.24 -12.02
C VAL A 142 -9.43 -3.04 -13.12
N HIS A 143 -8.17 -3.36 -12.86
CA HIS A 143 -7.05 -3.01 -13.73
C HIS A 143 -6.59 -4.13 -14.69
N GLY A 144 -7.18 -5.32 -14.65
CA GLY A 144 -6.69 -6.43 -15.45
C GLY A 144 -6.55 -6.14 -16.94
N GLU A 145 -7.51 -5.40 -17.54
CA GLU A 145 -7.43 -4.97 -18.95
C GLU A 145 -6.38 -3.88 -19.14
N LEU A 146 -6.36 -2.87 -18.28
CA LEU A 146 -5.39 -1.79 -18.30
C LEU A 146 -3.96 -2.32 -18.19
N ASP A 147 -3.70 -3.20 -17.24
CA ASP A 147 -2.37 -3.78 -16.99
C ASP A 147 -1.89 -4.58 -18.19
N ALA A 148 -2.76 -5.43 -18.75
CA ALA A 148 -2.45 -6.21 -19.94
C ALA A 148 -2.17 -5.34 -21.16
N LEU A 149 -2.98 -4.30 -21.37
CA LEU A 149 -2.82 -3.37 -22.49
C LEU A 149 -1.53 -2.55 -22.35
N ALA A 150 -1.26 -2.02 -21.15
CA ALA A 150 -0.05 -1.24 -20.88
C ALA A 150 1.22 -2.08 -21.10
N ALA A 151 1.25 -3.31 -20.59
CA ALA A 151 2.36 -4.24 -20.78
C ALA A 151 2.55 -4.61 -22.27
N ALA A 152 1.46 -4.90 -22.99
CA ALA A 152 1.51 -5.20 -24.41
C ALA A 152 2.03 -4.01 -25.22
N TYR A 153 1.60 -2.79 -24.87
CA TYR A 153 2.03 -1.57 -25.55
C TYR A 153 3.55 -1.36 -25.44
N VAL A 154 4.10 -1.37 -24.24
CA VAL A 154 5.54 -1.14 -24.04
C VAL A 154 6.38 -2.26 -24.68
N LYS A 155 5.87 -3.49 -24.67
CA LYS A 155 6.51 -4.62 -25.36
C LYS A 155 6.58 -4.41 -26.87
N VAL A 156 5.54 -3.90 -27.49
CA VAL A 156 5.54 -3.53 -28.94
C VAL A 156 6.57 -2.45 -29.22
N ILE A 157 6.68 -1.45 -28.35
CA ILE A 157 7.65 -0.35 -28.52
C ILE A 157 9.10 -0.89 -28.48
N THR A 158 9.43 -1.75 -27.52
CA THR A 158 10.80 -2.32 -27.41
C THR A 158 11.11 -3.36 -28.49
N SER A 159 10.09 -4.00 -29.06
CA SER A 159 10.23 -4.98 -30.15
C SER A 159 10.13 -4.34 -31.53
N ASN A 160 10.12 -3.01 -31.64
CA ASN A 160 9.95 -2.30 -32.90
C ASN A 160 11.00 -2.70 -33.94
N PRO A 161 10.59 -3.27 -35.09
CA PRO A 161 11.53 -3.72 -36.12
C PRO A 161 12.31 -2.59 -36.78
N ASN A 162 11.81 -1.36 -36.72
CA ASN A 162 12.48 -0.18 -37.29
C ASN A 162 13.71 0.25 -36.47
N ARG A 163 13.91 -0.28 -35.27
CA ARG A 163 15.03 0.04 -34.34
C ARG A 163 15.17 1.54 -34.02
N VAL A 164 14.13 2.31 -34.28
CA VAL A 164 14.05 3.74 -33.96
C VAL A 164 12.74 3.98 -33.23
N LEU A 165 12.80 4.58 -32.04
CA LEU A 165 11.62 4.95 -31.29
C LEU A 165 10.86 6.06 -32.01
N SER A 166 9.55 5.89 -32.13
CA SER A 166 8.69 6.97 -32.64
C SER A 166 8.61 8.10 -31.62
N THR A 167 8.38 9.33 -32.08
CA THR A 167 8.09 10.47 -31.21
C THR A 167 6.70 10.39 -30.56
N ALA A 168 5.85 9.47 -31.04
CA ALA A 168 4.46 9.33 -30.61
C ALA A 168 4.26 8.37 -29.42
N TRP A 169 5.22 7.49 -29.13
CA TRP A 169 4.99 6.38 -28.23
C TRP A 169 4.63 6.79 -26.78
N LYS A 170 5.29 7.83 -26.23
CA LYS A 170 4.97 8.34 -24.89
C LYS A 170 3.54 8.89 -24.85
N LYS A 171 3.16 9.68 -25.84
CA LYS A 171 1.80 10.24 -25.95
C LYS A 171 0.75 9.13 -26.14
N GLY A 172 1.09 8.08 -26.89
CA GLY A 172 0.22 6.92 -27.05
C GLY A 172 0.02 6.15 -25.74
N PHE A 173 1.09 5.94 -24.95
CA PHE A 173 0.99 5.33 -23.63
C PHE A 173 0.19 6.20 -22.65
N GLN A 174 0.46 7.51 -22.62
CA GLN A 174 -0.32 8.45 -21.84
C GLN A 174 -1.81 8.38 -22.21
N GLY A 175 -2.15 8.33 -23.50
CA GLY A 175 -3.54 8.21 -23.93
C GLY A 175 -4.26 6.95 -23.44
N ILE A 176 -3.51 5.86 -23.20
CA ILE A 176 -4.06 4.66 -22.54
C ILE A 176 -4.37 5.00 -21.06
N MET A 177 -3.44 5.60 -20.35
CA MET A 177 -3.66 5.99 -18.96
C MET A 177 -4.83 6.96 -18.81
N ASP A 178 -4.89 7.98 -19.68
CA ASP A 178 -5.95 8.99 -19.68
C ASP A 178 -7.33 8.37 -19.96
N ALA A 179 -7.40 7.39 -20.85
CA ALA A 179 -8.66 6.71 -21.17
C ALA A 179 -9.23 5.92 -19.99
N TYR A 180 -8.38 5.24 -19.23
CA TYR A 180 -8.80 4.37 -18.13
C TYR A 180 -8.86 5.10 -16.80
N LEU A 181 -7.88 5.96 -16.50
CA LEU A 181 -7.72 6.60 -15.20
C LEU A 181 -8.12 8.08 -15.19
N GLY A 182 -8.27 8.69 -16.37
CA GLY A 182 -8.48 10.12 -16.53
C GLY A 182 -7.18 10.89 -16.71
N GLU A 183 -7.30 12.11 -17.24
CA GLU A 183 -6.16 13.00 -17.45
C GLU A 183 -5.64 13.52 -16.10
N CYS A 184 -4.33 13.43 -15.87
CA CYS A 184 -3.72 14.03 -14.70
C CYS A 184 -3.82 15.56 -14.76
N PRO A 185 -4.51 16.22 -13.83
CA PRO A 185 -4.69 17.67 -13.87
C PRO A 185 -3.38 18.38 -13.55
N THR A 186 -3.07 19.43 -14.30
CA THR A 186 -1.97 20.36 -13.97
C THR A 186 -2.43 21.50 -13.06
N GLU A 187 -3.72 21.81 -13.08
CA GLU A 187 -4.40 22.76 -12.22
C GLU A 187 -5.83 22.28 -11.95
N PHE A 188 -6.34 22.55 -10.77
CA PHE A 188 -7.72 22.23 -10.38
C PHE A 188 -8.24 23.19 -9.32
N THR A 189 -9.57 23.21 -9.13
CA THR A 189 -10.22 23.93 -8.05
C THR A 189 -10.81 22.94 -7.06
N TYR A 190 -10.42 23.03 -5.79
CA TYR A 190 -10.94 22.19 -4.73
C TYR A 190 -11.36 23.06 -3.53
N ASN A 191 -12.58 22.88 -3.04
CA ASN A 191 -13.17 23.69 -1.98
C ASN A 191 -13.05 25.20 -2.22
N GLY A 192 -13.22 25.64 -3.48
CA GLY A 192 -13.16 27.04 -3.87
C GLY A 192 -11.75 27.64 -3.99
N VAL A 193 -10.70 26.87 -3.76
CA VAL A 193 -9.30 27.27 -3.90
C VAL A 193 -8.69 26.64 -5.17
N LYS A 194 -7.93 27.43 -5.91
CA LYS A 194 -7.19 26.95 -7.08
C LYS A 194 -5.83 26.42 -6.65
N TYR A 195 -5.49 25.21 -7.12
CA TYR A 195 -4.25 24.50 -6.83
C TYR A 195 -3.56 24.01 -8.08
N THR A 196 -2.24 23.84 -8.01
CA THR A 196 -1.51 22.82 -8.75
C THR A 196 -1.34 21.59 -7.87
N PRO A 197 -1.03 20.39 -8.40
CA PRO A 197 -0.80 19.22 -7.57
C PRO A 197 0.27 19.43 -6.49
N GLU A 198 1.37 20.16 -6.81
CA GLU A 198 2.42 20.48 -5.86
C GLU A 198 1.90 21.41 -4.75
N SER A 199 1.17 22.48 -5.12
CA SER A 199 0.65 23.43 -4.14
C SER A 199 -0.43 22.79 -3.24
N TYR A 200 -1.15 21.80 -3.74
CA TYR A 200 -2.11 21.03 -2.95
C TYR A 200 -1.38 20.15 -1.92
N ARG A 201 -0.34 19.40 -2.33
CA ARG A 201 0.55 18.67 -1.41
C ARG A 201 1.12 19.60 -0.33
N ASP A 202 1.65 20.74 -0.74
CA ASP A 202 2.31 21.71 0.17
C ASP A 202 1.31 22.32 1.16
N SER A 203 0.03 22.46 0.80
CA SER A 203 -1.01 22.94 1.70
C SER A 203 -1.21 22.04 2.92
N TYR A 204 -0.86 20.75 2.80
CA TYR A 204 -0.84 19.79 3.91
C TYR A 204 0.51 19.70 4.62
N LYS A 205 1.52 20.52 4.24
CA LYS A 205 2.88 20.52 4.79
C LYS A 205 3.63 19.18 4.60
N ILE A 206 3.23 18.41 3.62
CA ILE A 206 3.89 17.15 3.27
C ILE A 206 5.17 17.48 2.51
N ASN A 207 6.31 17.12 3.10
CA ASN A 207 7.61 17.14 2.43
C ASN A 207 8.08 15.70 2.24
N PRO A 208 8.08 15.15 1.01
CA PRO A 208 8.46 13.75 0.76
C PRO A 208 9.88 13.39 1.21
N ASP A 209 10.77 14.38 1.37
CA ASP A 209 12.15 14.17 1.83
C ASP A 209 12.26 13.93 3.34
N ASP A 210 11.19 14.13 4.11
CA ASP A 210 11.17 13.91 5.55
C ASP A 210 10.93 12.43 5.92
N TYR A 211 10.68 11.57 4.94
CA TYR A 211 10.35 10.16 5.14
C TYR A 211 11.53 9.26 4.74
N VAL A 212 11.67 8.16 5.44
CA VAL A 212 12.70 7.15 5.18
C VAL A 212 12.07 5.78 5.06
N SER A 213 12.66 4.94 4.22
CA SER A 213 12.33 3.53 4.15
C SER A 213 13.39 2.71 4.89
N LEU A 214 12.92 1.76 5.69
CA LEU A 214 13.74 0.85 6.47
C LEU A 214 13.47 -0.58 6.04
N THR A 215 14.50 -1.40 6.11
CA THR A 215 14.43 -2.85 5.90
C THR A 215 15.41 -3.56 6.83
N SER A 216 15.32 -4.88 6.93
CA SER A 216 16.20 -5.67 7.79
C SER A 216 16.60 -6.98 7.11
N TYR A 217 17.74 -6.98 6.41
CA TYR A 217 18.26 -8.15 5.71
C TYR A 217 19.72 -8.40 6.05
N THR A 218 20.08 -9.67 6.25
CA THR A 218 21.44 -10.06 6.65
C THR A 218 22.42 -10.25 5.49
N HIS A 219 21.92 -10.26 4.25
CA HIS A 219 22.78 -10.42 3.07
C HIS A 219 23.41 -9.10 2.60
N HIS A 220 22.98 -7.95 3.18
CA HIS A 220 23.63 -6.66 3.02
C HIS A 220 24.14 -6.12 4.36
N PRO A 221 25.16 -5.25 4.36
CA PRO A 221 25.63 -4.61 5.59
C PRO A 221 24.52 -3.81 6.26
N PHE A 222 24.44 -3.91 7.59
CA PHE A 222 23.58 -3.01 8.36
C PHE A 222 24.15 -1.59 8.39
N TYR A 223 23.27 -0.62 8.59
CA TYR A 223 23.53 0.83 8.62
C TYR A 223 24.00 1.43 7.29
N GLU A 224 23.75 0.71 6.20
CA GLU A 224 23.96 1.16 4.84
C GLU A 224 22.64 1.10 4.06
N LYS A 225 22.61 1.82 2.94
CA LYS A 225 21.49 1.74 2.00
C LYS A 225 21.76 0.74 0.91
N PHE A 226 20.76 -0.01 0.52
CA PHE A 226 20.80 -0.81 -0.69
C PHE A 226 19.42 -0.79 -1.39
N ALA A 227 19.41 -1.11 -2.67
CA ALA A 227 18.16 -1.29 -3.40
C ALA A 227 17.67 -2.72 -3.17
N LEU A 228 16.50 -2.87 -2.54
CA LEU A 228 15.89 -4.17 -2.32
C LEU A 228 15.69 -4.90 -3.65
N GLU A 229 16.21 -6.14 -3.75
CA GLU A 229 16.27 -6.91 -5.00
C GLU A 229 14.97 -7.65 -5.28
N ILE A 230 13.87 -6.94 -5.35
CA ILE A 230 12.57 -7.47 -5.73
C ILE A 230 12.08 -6.81 -7.02
N SER A 231 11.23 -7.52 -7.76
CA SER A 231 10.75 -7.07 -9.06
C SER A 231 9.91 -5.78 -9.00
N ASP A 232 9.34 -5.49 -7.86
CA ASP A 232 8.47 -4.35 -7.63
C ASP A 232 9.26 -3.08 -7.28
N ASN A 233 10.52 -3.21 -6.81
CA ASN A 233 11.46 -2.10 -6.70
C ASN A 233 12.06 -1.72 -8.05
N TRP A 234 11.20 -1.44 -9.02
CA TRP A 234 11.60 -1.14 -10.39
C TRP A 234 12.33 0.20 -10.55
N ARG A 235 12.18 1.13 -9.59
CA ARG A 235 12.93 2.39 -9.56
C ARG A 235 14.35 2.20 -9.05
N TRP A 236 14.61 1.09 -8.31
CA TRP A 236 15.86 0.81 -7.59
C TRP A 236 16.09 1.83 -6.47
N GLU A 237 15.00 2.23 -5.82
CA GLU A 237 15.06 3.05 -4.61
C GLU A 237 15.80 2.27 -3.51
N GLN A 238 16.46 3.03 -2.63
CA GLN A 238 17.30 2.47 -1.61
C GLN A 238 16.68 2.61 -0.23
N ASP A 239 16.67 1.50 0.50
CA ASP A 239 16.21 1.44 1.87
C ASP A 239 17.39 1.37 2.84
N TRP A 240 17.23 1.96 4.02
CA TRP A 240 18.19 1.78 5.08
C TRP A 240 18.06 0.39 5.67
N ASN A 241 19.15 -0.36 5.69
CA ASN A 241 19.22 -1.69 6.29
C ASN A 241 19.62 -1.58 7.77
N VAL A 242 18.77 -2.04 8.67
CA VAL A 242 19.02 -2.00 10.12
C VAL A 242 18.77 -3.37 10.74
N PRO A 243 19.38 -3.70 11.90
CA PRO A 243 19.06 -4.93 12.63
C PRO A 243 17.56 -4.98 12.97
N ILE A 244 16.99 -6.19 13.02
CA ILE A 244 15.54 -6.36 13.22
C ILE A 244 15.04 -5.74 14.52
N ASP A 245 15.83 -5.82 15.60
CA ASP A 245 15.45 -5.22 16.88
C ASP A 245 15.38 -3.69 16.80
N GLU A 246 16.27 -3.07 16.03
CA GLU A 246 16.24 -1.62 15.79
C GLU A 246 15.11 -1.22 14.84
N PHE A 247 14.82 -2.07 13.85
CA PHE A 247 13.67 -1.92 12.96
C PHE A 247 12.37 -1.92 13.77
N MET A 248 12.18 -2.91 14.64
CA MET A 248 11.00 -2.99 15.51
C MET A 248 10.93 -1.83 16.50
N ALA A 249 12.06 -1.44 17.11
CA ALA A 249 12.10 -0.30 18.01
C ALA A 249 11.77 1.03 17.30
N ALA A 250 12.18 1.19 16.04
CA ALA A 250 11.82 2.37 15.23
C ALA A 250 10.32 2.42 14.95
N LEU A 251 9.70 1.26 14.62
CA LEU A 251 8.26 1.13 14.40
C LEU A 251 7.48 1.49 15.67
N ASP A 252 7.82 0.90 16.79
CA ASP A 252 7.18 1.16 18.08
C ASP A 252 7.30 2.64 18.47
N ASN A 253 8.51 3.19 18.35
CA ASN A 253 8.76 4.61 18.62
C ASN A 253 7.90 5.52 17.72
N ALA A 254 7.77 5.21 16.44
CA ALA A 254 6.92 5.96 15.51
C ALA A 254 5.45 5.94 15.98
N LEU A 255 4.92 4.76 16.29
CA LEU A 255 3.53 4.62 16.72
C LEU A 255 3.25 5.34 18.03
N GLU A 256 4.15 5.22 19.03
CA GLU A 256 4.02 5.89 20.33
C GLU A 256 4.04 7.41 20.22
N ASN A 257 4.82 7.96 19.27
CA ASN A 257 4.91 9.40 19.03
C ASN A 257 3.85 9.95 18.07
N GLY A 258 2.86 9.16 17.68
CA GLY A 258 1.71 9.65 16.92
C GLY A 258 1.87 9.56 15.41
N PHE A 259 2.90 8.87 14.92
CA PHE A 259 3.08 8.57 13.51
C PHE A 259 2.34 7.28 13.13
N THR A 260 2.05 7.12 11.86
CA THR A 260 1.69 5.84 11.26
C THR A 260 2.86 5.31 10.43
N VAL A 261 2.75 4.10 9.93
CA VAL A 261 3.79 3.45 9.13
C VAL A 261 3.14 2.83 7.89
N ALA A 262 3.70 3.10 6.70
CA ALA A 262 3.38 2.32 5.51
C ALA A 262 4.24 1.04 5.56
N TRP A 263 3.60 -0.11 5.44
CA TRP A 263 4.24 -1.40 5.65
C TRP A 263 3.98 -2.34 4.48
N GLY A 264 5.06 -2.84 3.87
CA GLY A 264 5.03 -3.93 2.91
C GLY A 264 5.31 -5.25 3.62
N THR A 265 4.46 -6.26 3.42
CA THR A 265 4.59 -7.58 4.04
C THR A 265 4.03 -8.67 3.15
N ASP A 266 4.42 -9.91 3.40
CA ASP A 266 3.79 -11.08 2.79
C ASP A 266 2.39 -11.30 3.39
N VAL A 267 1.38 -11.15 2.54
CA VAL A 267 -0.04 -11.37 2.90
C VAL A 267 -0.51 -12.80 2.56
N SER A 268 0.36 -13.63 2.01
CA SER A 268 0.05 -15.03 1.67
C SER A 268 0.22 -15.98 2.86
N GLU A 269 0.83 -15.53 3.93
CA GLU A 269 1.00 -16.32 5.15
C GLU A 269 -0.34 -16.72 5.76
N LYS A 270 -0.41 -17.93 6.28
CA LYS A 270 -1.61 -18.50 6.90
C LYS A 270 -2.15 -17.64 8.06
N GLY A 271 -1.26 -16.98 8.80
CA GLY A 271 -1.62 -16.08 9.90
C GLY A 271 -2.18 -14.75 9.47
N PHE A 272 -2.06 -14.37 8.21
CA PHE A 272 -2.69 -13.16 7.67
C PHE A 272 -4.13 -13.48 7.27
N THR A 273 -5.06 -13.35 8.21
CA THR A 273 -6.42 -13.84 8.04
C THR A 273 -7.33 -12.85 7.32
N ARG A 274 -8.38 -13.38 6.65
CA ARG A 274 -9.41 -12.54 6.01
C ARG A 274 -10.31 -11.81 7.02
N ASP A 275 -10.28 -12.24 8.27
CA ASP A 275 -11.06 -11.65 9.36
C ASP A 275 -10.34 -10.43 9.97
N GLY A 276 -9.22 -10.00 9.38
CA GLY A 276 -8.45 -8.84 9.82
C GLY A 276 -7.52 -9.11 11.00
N LEU A 277 -7.18 -10.37 11.25
CA LEU A 277 -6.27 -10.76 12.30
C LEU A 277 -4.91 -11.15 11.69
N GLY A 278 -3.83 -10.65 12.28
CA GLY A 278 -2.47 -11.17 12.11
C GLY A 278 -2.14 -12.13 13.26
N ILE A 279 -1.91 -13.40 12.95
CA ILE A 279 -1.70 -14.45 13.95
C ILE A 279 -0.36 -15.12 13.68
N LEU A 280 0.51 -15.14 14.67
CA LEU A 280 1.73 -15.94 14.63
C LEU A 280 1.40 -17.34 15.16
N TYR A 281 1.67 -18.35 14.34
CA TYR A 281 1.51 -19.74 14.72
C TYR A 281 2.84 -20.30 15.24
N LYS A 282 2.79 -21.17 16.25
CA LYS A 282 3.94 -21.96 16.64
C LYS A 282 4.27 -22.94 15.52
N GLU A 283 5.18 -22.58 14.65
CA GLU A 283 5.78 -23.54 13.74
C GLU A 283 6.89 -24.31 14.43
N GLN A 284 6.74 -25.63 14.49
CA GLN A 284 7.92 -26.47 14.69
C GLN A 284 8.74 -26.36 13.42
N VAL A 285 9.79 -25.55 13.46
CA VAL A 285 10.77 -25.45 12.38
C VAL A 285 11.37 -26.81 12.14
N LYS A 286 10.76 -27.61 11.32
CA LYS A 286 11.44 -28.77 10.73
C LYS A 286 12.53 -28.18 9.84
N LYS A 287 13.80 -28.54 10.12
CA LYS A 287 14.90 -28.30 9.21
C LYS A 287 14.58 -29.03 7.91
N THR A 288 13.98 -28.34 6.97
CA THR A 288 13.74 -28.86 5.63
C THR A 288 15.04 -28.75 4.85
N SER A 289 15.39 -29.82 4.15
CA SER A 289 16.54 -29.88 3.25
C SER A 289 16.23 -29.25 1.90
N GLY A 290 15.58 -28.11 1.87
CA GLY A 290 15.24 -27.37 0.65
C GLY A 290 16.14 -26.15 0.46
N SER A 291 16.07 -25.53 -0.71
CA SER A 291 16.62 -24.19 -0.92
C SER A 291 15.94 -23.20 0.00
N ASP A 292 16.59 -22.07 0.27
CA ASP A 292 15.99 -21.04 1.11
C ASP A 292 14.65 -20.57 0.54
N GLN A 293 14.54 -20.48 -0.77
CA GLN A 293 13.32 -20.14 -1.48
C GLN A 293 12.20 -21.17 -1.29
N GLU A 294 12.52 -22.47 -1.21
CA GLU A 294 11.52 -23.52 -0.93
C GLU A 294 11.03 -23.51 0.53
N ARG A 295 11.89 -23.14 1.45
CA ARG A 295 11.53 -22.90 2.85
C ARG A 295 10.62 -21.68 2.98
N TRP A 296 10.86 -20.69 2.17
CA TRP A 296 10.14 -19.42 2.10
C TRP A 296 8.70 -19.57 1.62
N VAL A 297 8.43 -20.42 0.66
CA VAL A 297 7.10 -20.61 0.06
C VAL A 297 6.21 -21.51 0.94
N GLY A 298 6.56 -21.75 2.21
CA GLY A 298 5.69 -22.43 3.15
C GLY A 298 5.28 -23.84 2.75
N LYS A 299 6.11 -24.57 2.02
CA LYS A 299 5.92 -26.01 1.76
C LYS A 299 6.29 -26.86 2.96
N SER A 300 6.24 -26.31 4.19
CA SER A 300 6.25 -27.10 5.41
C SER A 300 4.90 -27.78 5.58
N GLU A 301 4.92 -29.10 5.70
CA GLU A 301 3.72 -29.90 5.96
C GLU A 301 2.95 -29.35 7.17
N GLU A 302 1.65 -29.13 6.99
CA GLU A 302 0.68 -28.80 8.00
C GLU A 302 0.83 -29.70 9.22
N LYS A 303 1.32 -29.19 10.34
CA LYS A 303 1.11 -29.84 11.65
C LYS A 303 1.18 -28.81 12.79
N ASN A 304 0.06 -28.73 13.47
CA ASN A 304 -0.20 -28.12 14.78
C ASN A 304 -0.22 -26.59 14.81
N ASP A 305 -1.36 -26.06 14.42
CA ASP A 305 -1.74 -24.67 14.45
C ASP A 305 -2.20 -24.24 15.86
N GLU A 306 -1.32 -24.21 16.81
CA GLU A 306 -1.61 -23.52 18.09
C GLU A 306 -1.09 -22.09 18.00
N PRO A 307 -1.94 -21.06 18.31
CA PRO A 307 -1.49 -19.67 18.36
C PRO A 307 -0.33 -19.53 19.35
N GLN A 308 0.68 -18.77 18.95
CA GLN A 308 1.78 -18.43 19.87
C GLN A 308 1.30 -17.48 20.95
N ALA A 309 1.78 -17.68 22.17
CA ALA A 309 1.67 -16.64 23.18
C ALA A 309 2.54 -15.44 22.80
N PRO A 310 2.13 -14.19 23.10
CA PRO A 310 2.86 -12.98 22.69
C PRO A 310 4.32 -12.90 23.14
N GLU A 311 4.72 -13.73 24.10
CA GLU A 311 6.06 -13.78 24.70
C GLU A 311 6.98 -14.86 24.07
N GLU A 312 6.47 -15.65 23.12
CA GLU A 312 7.27 -16.69 22.45
C GLU A 312 7.73 -16.25 21.06
N GLU A 313 8.51 -15.29 21.08
CA GLU A 313 8.99 -14.50 20.03
C GLU A 313 10.14 -15.11 19.33
N VAL A 314 10.46 -15.90 18.64
CA VAL A 314 11.90 -16.04 18.29
C VAL A 314 12.22 -16.66 16.95
N ALA A 315 11.44 -17.61 16.46
CA ALA A 315 11.80 -18.31 15.23
C ALA A 315 11.66 -17.42 14.00
N ASP A 316 10.69 -16.51 14.01
CA ASP A 316 10.40 -15.61 12.89
C ASP A 316 11.44 -14.49 12.79
N GLN A 317 11.84 -13.89 13.90
CA GLN A 317 12.90 -12.87 13.93
C GLN A 317 14.26 -13.41 13.46
N GLU A 318 14.64 -14.63 13.91
CA GLU A 318 15.86 -15.26 13.40
C GLU A 318 15.80 -15.54 11.90
N TYR A 319 14.61 -15.83 11.38
CA TYR A 319 14.40 -16.11 9.98
C TYR A 319 14.56 -14.84 9.15
N ARG A 320 13.93 -13.76 9.55
CA ARG A 320 14.04 -12.44 8.91
C ARG A 320 15.48 -11.91 8.94
N GLN A 321 16.15 -11.99 10.08
CA GLN A 321 17.56 -11.60 10.19
C GLN A 321 18.50 -12.44 9.32
N LYS A 322 18.07 -13.60 8.83
CA LYS A 322 18.84 -14.40 7.86
C LYS A 322 18.57 -14.00 6.40
N GLY A 323 17.76 -12.98 6.16
CA GLY A 323 17.49 -12.47 4.83
C GLY A 323 16.60 -13.38 3.98
N TYR A 324 15.61 -14.01 4.62
CA TYR A 324 14.69 -14.94 3.96
C TYR A 324 13.27 -14.39 3.83
N ASP A 325 13.07 -13.11 3.93
CA ASP A 325 11.75 -12.46 3.81
C ASP A 325 11.52 -11.89 2.43
#